data_a1d29fb9609a9ff07681aede68c9cc6b
#
_entry.id   a1d29fb9609a9ff07681aede68c9cc6b
#
_cell.length_a   1.000
_cell.length_b   1.000
_cell.length_c   1.000
_cell.angle_alpha   90.00
_cell.angle_beta   90.00
_cell.angle_gamma   90.00
#
_symmetry.space_group_name_H-M   'P 1'
#
loop_
_entity.id
_entity.type
_entity.pdbx_description
1 polymer ?
#
loop_
_entity_poly.entity_id
_entity_poly.type
_entity_poly.pdbx_seq_one_letter_code
_entity_poly.pdbx_strand_id
1 'polypeptide(L)'
;MIIDNVKVYTPDQKFVEGGLVLDQDRIEAVYTNETKPDLSGKEVLDGEGAYAIPGLIDLHFHGCKGDDFCDNSMEAIERIAEYEASVGVTAIAPATMTLPVE
;
A
#
# COMPACT_ATOMS: atom_id res chain seq x y z
N MET A 1 8.88 9.16 10.05
CA MET A 1 8.50 7.84 10.65
C MET A 1 9.46 6.77 10.15
N ILE A 2 9.73 5.77 10.98
CA ILE A 2 10.54 4.61 10.59
C ILE A 2 9.69 3.34 10.77
N ILE A 3 9.76 2.43 9.81
CA ILE A 3 9.25 1.06 9.96
C ILE A 3 10.48 0.16 10.12
N ASP A 4 10.66 -0.40 11.31
CA ASP A 4 11.80 -1.24 11.67
C ASP A 4 11.42 -2.72 11.74
N ASN A 5 12.42 -3.60 11.79
CA ASN A 5 12.21 -5.03 11.97
C ASN A 5 11.27 -5.65 10.90
N VAL A 6 11.56 -5.37 9.63
CA VAL A 6 10.83 -5.92 8.48
C VAL A 6 11.78 -6.55 7.47
N LYS A 7 11.25 -7.42 6.63
CA LYS A 7 11.91 -7.96 5.44
C LYS A 7 11.48 -7.14 4.23
N VAL A 8 12.33 -6.21 3.80
CA VAL A 8 12.03 -5.25 2.73
C VAL A 8 12.30 -5.88 1.38
N TYR A 9 11.33 -5.86 0.47
CA TYR A 9 11.52 -6.22 -0.93
C TYR A 9 12.25 -5.10 -1.68
N THR A 10 13.39 -5.43 -2.28
CA THR A 10 14.27 -4.46 -2.95
C THR A 10 14.19 -4.58 -4.48
N PRO A 11 14.64 -3.55 -5.23
CA PRO A 11 14.59 -3.54 -6.70
C PRO A 11 15.33 -4.69 -7.38
N ASP A 12 16.31 -5.31 -6.72
CA ASP A 12 17.00 -6.50 -7.19
C ASP A 12 16.24 -7.81 -6.90
N GLN A 13 14.95 -7.70 -6.56
CA GLN A 13 14.02 -8.81 -6.34
C GLN A 13 14.42 -9.73 -5.18
N LYS A 14 14.97 -9.14 -4.12
CA LYS A 14 15.34 -9.85 -2.89
C LYS A 14 14.65 -9.24 -1.68
N PHE A 15 14.57 -10.03 -0.62
CA PHE A 15 14.21 -9.52 0.69
C PHE A 15 15.47 -9.28 1.52
N VAL A 16 15.55 -8.10 2.12
CA VAL A 16 16.61 -7.75 3.06
C VAL A 16 16.02 -7.47 4.44
N GLU A 17 16.65 -7.97 5.49
CA GLU A 17 16.24 -7.68 6.87
C GLU A 17 16.73 -6.28 7.26
N GLY A 18 15.83 -5.45 7.77
CA GLY A 18 16.12 -4.08 8.17
C GLY A 18 14.86 -3.25 8.34
N GLY A 19 14.75 -2.15 7.58
CA GLY A 19 13.60 -1.28 7.68
C GLY A 19 13.56 -0.17 6.62
N LEU A 20 12.57 0.70 6.81
CA LEU A 20 12.26 1.81 5.92
C LEU A 20 12.26 3.12 6.70
N VAL A 21 12.86 4.16 6.12
CA VAL A 21 12.69 5.54 6.56
C VAL A 21 11.68 6.20 5.66
N LEU A 22 10.62 6.74 6.25
CA LEU A 22 9.55 7.43 5.55
C LEU A 22 9.61 8.93 5.86
N ASP A 23 9.56 9.74 4.80
CA ASP A 23 9.32 11.17 4.89
C ASP A 23 8.01 11.50 4.20
N GLN A 24 7.01 11.89 4.98
CA GLN A 24 5.64 12.12 4.53
C GLN A 24 5.08 10.91 3.72
N ASP A 25 4.87 11.11 2.42
CA ASP A 25 4.33 10.12 1.47
C ASP A 25 5.43 9.38 0.67
N ARG A 26 6.70 9.53 1.06
CA ARG A 26 7.85 8.99 0.34
C ARG A 26 8.67 8.03 1.18
N ILE A 27 9.20 7.00 0.52
CA ILE A 27 10.28 6.19 1.08
C ILE A 27 11.59 6.96 0.85
N GLU A 28 12.15 7.51 1.93
CA GLU A 28 13.41 8.23 1.90
C GLU A 28 14.61 7.28 1.77
N ALA A 29 14.57 6.18 2.53
CA ALA A 29 15.63 5.18 2.51
C ALA A 29 15.14 3.78 2.89
N VAL A 30 15.84 2.80 2.38
CA VAL A 30 15.81 1.41 2.85
C VAL A 30 17.14 1.13 3.54
N TYR A 31 17.12 0.52 4.72
CA TYR A 31 18.34 0.13 5.44
C TYR A 31 18.33 -1.36 5.79
N THR A 32 19.50 -1.92 5.92
CA THR A 32 19.71 -3.27 6.46
C THR A 32 20.06 -3.21 7.94
N ASN A 33 20.08 -4.35 8.62
CA ASN A 33 20.54 -4.41 10.01
C ASN A 33 21.97 -3.86 10.20
N GLU A 34 22.82 -3.93 9.16
CA GLU A 34 24.18 -3.42 9.19
C GLU A 34 24.25 -1.89 9.01
N THR A 35 23.26 -1.31 8.32
CA THR A 35 23.19 0.13 8.01
C THR A 35 22.08 0.84 8.77
N LYS A 36 21.58 0.21 9.86
CA LYS A 36 20.48 0.72 10.67
C LYS A 36 20.80 2.12 11.23
N PRO A 37 19.93 3.11 10.98
CA PRO A 37 20.10 4.46 11.52
C PRO A 37 19.86 4.51 13.03
N ASP A 38 20.28 5.59 13.66
CA ASP A 38 19.86 5.88 15.02
C ASP A 38 18.37 6.17 15.09
N LEU A 39 17.65 5.39 15.88
CA LEU A 39 16.20 5.47 16.05
C LEU A 39 15.79 6.41 17.21
N SER A 40 16.75 6.93 17.98
CA SER A 40 16.48 7.75 19.16
C SER A 40 15.65 8.98 18.81
N GLY A 41 14.54 9.16 19.54
CA GLY A 41 13.65 10.32 19.36
C GLY A 41 12.82 10.33 18.08
N LYS A 42 12.82 9.24 17.33
CA LYS A 42 12.00 9.08 16.10
C LYS A 42 10.75 8.26 16.39
N GLU A 43 9.72 8.51 15.61
CA GLU A 43 8.53 7.66 15.58
C GLU A 43 8.88 6.36 14.86
N VAL A 44 8.77 5.23 15.55
CA VAL A 44 9.13 3.91 15.04
C VAL A 44 7.94 2.96 15.14
N LEU A 45 7.59 2.33 14.04
CA LEU A 45 6.67 1.19 13.97
C LEU A 45 7.50 -0.09 13.88
N ASP A 46 7.34 -1.00 14.84
CA ASP A 46 7.91 -2.34 14.77
C ASP A 46 7.07 -3.22 13.83
N GLY A 47 7.67 -3.71 12.77
CA GLY A 47 7.01 -4.58 11.80
C GLY A 47 7.02 -6.06 12.20
N GLU A 48 7.56 -6.42 13.37
CA GLU A 48 7.52 -7.78 13.95
C GLU A 48 8.03 -8.89 13.00
N GLY A 49 8.98 -8.56 12.12
CA GLY A 49 9.52 -9.48 11.13
C GLY A 49 8.64 -9.69 9.89
N ALA A 50 7.59 -8.90 9.72
CA ALA A 50 6.72 -8.94 8.55
C ALA A 50 7.44 -8.58 7.25
N TYR A 51 6.80 -8.89 6.13
CA TYR A 51 7.31 -8.52 4.81
C TYR A 51 6.81 -7.13 4.42
N ALA A 52 7.73 -6.23 4.07
CA ALA A 52 7.43 -4.94 3.47
C ALA A 52 7.59 -5.06 1.95
N ILE A 53 6.48 -4.94 1.25
CA ILE A 53 6.40 -4.99 -0.22
C ILE A 53 5.77 -3.71 -0.75
N PRO A 54 5.98 -3.35 -2.03
CA PRO A 54 5.18 -2.31 -2.67
C PRO A 54 3.69 -2.63 -2.56
N GLY A 55 2.87 -1.59 -2.41
CA GLY A 55 1.42 -1.75 -2.46
C GLY A 55 0.99 -2.41 -3.77
N LEU A 56 -0.06 -3.23 -3.68
CA LEU A 56 -0.60 -3.92 -4.84
C LEU A 56 -1.32 -2.94 -5.77
N ILE A 57 -1.37 -3.27 -7.06
CA ILE A 57 -2.09 -2.49 -8.07
C ILE A 57 -3.13 -3.41 -8.69
N ASP A 58 -4.41 -3.06 -8.57
CA ASP A 58 -5.47 -3.73 -9.30
C ASP A 58 -5.65 -3.07 -10.67
N LEU A 59 -5.33 -3.81 -11.71
CA LEU A 59 -5.30 -3.31 -13.08
C LEU A 59 -6.67 -3.34 -13.77
N HIS A 60 -7.65 -4.03 -13.21
CA HIS A 60 -8.98 -4.11 -13.81
C HIS A 60 -9.99 -4.73 -12.85
N PHE A 61 -10.93 -3.91 -12.35
CA PHE A 61 -12.07 -4.42 -11.57
C PHE A 61 -13.26 -3.48 -11.66
N HIS A 62 -14.45 -3.97 -11.35
CA HIS A 62 -15.71 -3.27 -11.54
C HIS A 62 -16.29 -2.71 -10.25
N GLY A 63 -15.89 -3.23 -9.11
CA GLY A 63 -16.35 -2.86 -7.78
C GLY A 63 -16.21 -3.98 -6.79
N CYS A 64 -16.60 -3.73 -5.55
CA CYS A 64 -16.55 -4.70 -4.46
C CYS A 64 -17.58 -4.37 -3.37
N LYS A 65 -17.81 -5.32 -2.46
CA LYS A 65 -18.71 -5.14 -1.29
C LYS A 65 -20.14 -4.74 -1.63
N GLY A 66 -20.59 -5.00 -2.86
CA GLY A 66 -21.94 -4.64 -3.32
C GLY A 66 -22.02 -3.26 -3.98
N ASP A 67 -20.91 -2.53 -4.08
CA ASP A 67 -20.78 -1.27 -4.81
C ASP A 67 -20.09 -1.50 -6.16
N ASP A 68 -20.49 -0.75 -7.18
CA ASP A 68 -19.97 -0.79 -8.55
C ASP A 68 -19.62 0.62 -9.03
N PHE A 69 -18.59 0.76 -9.89
CA PHE A 69 -18.24 2.06 -10.47
C PHE A 69 -19.33 2.62 -11.38
N CYS A 70 -20.29 1.79 -11.81
CA CYS A 70 -21.46 2.22 -12.54
C CYS A 70 -22.57 2.81 -11.67
N ASP A 71 -22.48 2.75 -10.34
CA ASP A 71 -23.50 3.26 -9.43
C ASP A 71 -23.61 4.79 -9.42
N ASN A 72 -22.66 5.49 -10.05
CA ASN A 72 -22.58 6.94 -10.12
C ASN A 72 -22.69 7.61 -8.73
N SER A 73 -22.06 7.03 -7.73
CA SER A 73 -22.06 7.45 -6.33
C SER A 73 -20.64 7.65 -5.83
N MET A 74 -20.34 8.83 -5.29
CA MET A 74 -19.05 9.09 -4.64
C MET A 74 -18.87 8.23 -3.40
N GLU A 75 -19.93 8.02 -2.64
CA GLU A 75 -19.91 7.18 -1.44
C GLU A 75 -19.59 5.71 -1.77
N ALA A 76 -20.04 5.21 -2.91
CA ALA A 76 -19.69 3.88 -3.40
C ALA A 76 -18.19 3.81 -3.73
N ILE A 77 -17.66 4.82 -4.43
CA ILE A 77 -16.23 4.91 -4.77
C ILE A 77 -15.37 4.96 -3.51
N GLU A 78 -15.75 5.75 -2.50
CA GLU A 78 -15.03 5.84 -1.23
C GLU A 78 -15.01 4.48 -0.50
N ARG A 79 -16.13 3.78 -0.39
CA ARG A 79 -16.18 2.43 0.22
C ARG A 79 -15.33 1.41 -0.53
N ILE A 80 -15.34 1.45 -1.87
CA ILE A 80 -14.49 0.61 -2.70
C ILE A 80 -13.02 0.91 -2.41
N ALA A 81 -12.62 2.18 -2.41
CA ALA A 81 -11.23 2.59 -2.16
C ALA A 81 -10.75 2.22 -0.75
N GLU A 82 -11.59 2.40 0.27
CA GLU A 82 -11.28 2.00 1.65
C GLU A 82 -11.09 0.48 1.77
N TYR A 83 -11.94 -0.30 1.11
CA TYR A 83 -11.79 -1.76 1.10
C TYR A 83 -10.50 -2.18 0.42
N GLU A 84 -10.20 -1.67 -0.77
CA GLU A 84 -8.99 -1.98 -1.52
C GLU A 84 -7.73 -1.60 -0.71
N ALA A 85 -7.71 -0.43 -0.08
CA ALA A 85 -6.63 -0.03 0.81
C ALA A 85 -6.47 -0.99 2.00
N SER A 86 -7.58 -1.48 2.57
CA SER A 86 -7.56 -2.41 3.71
C SER A 86 -6.95 -3.78 3.40
N VAL A 87 -6.89 -4.15 2.13
CA VAL A 87 -6.29 -5.42 1.64
C VAL A 87 -4.93 -5.21 0.96
N GLY A 88 -4.38 -3.98 1.04
CA GLY A 88 -3.03 -3.66 0.56
C GLY A 88 -2.96 -3.20 -0.90
N VAL A 89 -4.09 -2.93 -1.53
CA VAL A 89 -4.13 -2.32 -2.87
C VAL A 89 -4.00 -0.80 -2.73
N THR A 90 -2.98 -0.22 -3.37
CA THR A 90 -2.65 1.21 -3.28
C THR A 90 -2.91 1.99 -4.56
N ALA A 91 -3.22 1.30 -5.65
CA ALA A 91 -3.65 1.91 -6.90
C ALA A 91 -4.64 0.99 -7.61
N ILE A 92 -5.63 1.59 -8.25
CA ILE A 92 -6.71 0.87 -8.94
C ILE A 92 -6.93 1.43 -10.34
N ALA A 93 -7.30 0.57 -11.28
CA ALA A 93 -7.78 0.93 -12.60
C ALA A 93 -9.26 0.52 -12.74
N PRO A 94 -10.20 1.41 -12.33
CA PRO A 94 -11.62 1.13 -12.38
C PRO A 94 -12.11 0.85 -13.79
N ALA A 95 -12.99 -0.12 -13.94
CA ALA A 95 -13.67 -0.42 -15.18
C ALA A 95 -15.19 -0.34 -15.00
N THR A 96 -15.87 0.34 -15.90
CA THR A 96 -17.33 0.36 -15.95
C THR A 96 -17.86 -0.70 -16.90
N MET A 97 -19.12 -1.11 -16.71
CA MET A 97 -19.84 -1.97 -17.64
C MET A 97 -20.59 -1.13 -18.68
N THR A 98 -20.89 -1.74 -19.81
CA THR A 98 -21.80 -1.16 -20.80
C THR A 98 -23.22 -1.23 -20.26
N LEU A 99 -23.80 -0.07 -19.98
CA LEU A 99 -25.19 0.06 -19.51
C LEU A 99 -26.05 0.73 -20.59
N PRO A 100 -27.37 0.47 -20.61
CA PRO A 100 -28.28 1.22 -21.46
C PRO A 100 -28.23 2.71 -21.12
N VAL A 101 -28.35 3.55 -22.13
CA VAL A 101 -28.56 4.99 -21.93
C VAL A 101 -30.06 5.18 -21.75
N GLU A 102 -30.50 5.66 -20.59
CA GLU A 102 -31.88 6.04 -20.33
C GLU A 102 -32.17 7.48 -20.80
#